data_81f153d2d524a350e3ffa209c47aa223
#
_entry.id   81f153d2d524a350e3ffa209c47aa223
#
_cell.length_a   1.000
_cell.length_b   1.000
_cell.length_c   1.000
_cell.angle_alpha   90.00
_cell.angle_beta   90.00
_cell.angle_gamma   90.00
#
_symmetry.space_group_name_H-M   'P 1'
#
loop_
_entity.id
_entity.type
_entity.pdbx_description
1 polymer ?
#
loop_
_entity_poly.entity_id
_entity_poly.type
_entity_poly.pdbx_seq_one_letter_code
_entity_poly.pdbx_strand_id
1 'polypeptide(L)'
;TVTGIAIRQDERQGVDVSDGVDGAAHTVTQQVPVVTVTASDTEQGVELSWTVELLPGGLIRQRTTLRNLPAGNLPTGDLEVGKVELGFPLPALATEILTTTGHHLRERSPQRQPLTEGRFEKVSMAGRPGFDASLLLSAGEPGFGFEHGEVYSVHVGWSGNSVLSAERQ
;
A
#
# COMPACT_ATOMS: atom_id res chain seq x y z
N THR A 1 8.05 13.74 20.08
CA THR A 1 6.67 14.16 20.46
C THR A 1 6.02 14.73 19.21
N VAL A 2 4.87 14.19 18.79
CA VAL A 2 4.11 14.73 17.64
C VAL A 2 3.55 16.08 18.05
N THR A 3 3.93 17.15 17.37
CA THR A 3 3.57 18.54 17.72
C THR A 3 2.36 19.07 16.98
N GLY A 4 1.88 18.38 15.94
CA GLY A 4 0.69 18.75 15.20
C GLY A 4 0.18 17.64 14.30
N ILE A 5 -1.14 17.52 14.19
CA ILE A 5 -1.83 16.66 13.23
C ILE A 5 -2.82 17.51 12.48
N ALA A 6 -2.73 17.53 11.15
CA ALA A 6 -3.71 18.18 10.28
C ALA A 6 -4.33 17.13 9.35
N ILE A 7 -5.65 17.15 9.23
CA ILE A 7 -6.41 16.30 8.31
C ILE A 7 -6.98 17.21 7.23
N ARG A 8 -6.69 16.93 5.99
CA ARG A 8 -7.29 17.60 4.83
C ARG A 8 -8.00 16.57 3.97
N GLN A 9 -9.17 16.95 3.49
CA GLN A 9 -9.90 16.23 2.46
C GLN A 9 -9.81 17.07 1.19
N ASP A 10 -9.12 16.54 0.18
CA ASP A 10 -8.99 17.17 -1.13
C ASP A 10 -9.65 16.29 -2.20
N GLU A 11 -10.29 16.96 -3.16
CA GLU A 11 -10.81 16.31 -4.36
C GLU A 11 -9.81 16.54 -5.49
N ARG A 12 -9.15 15.46 -5.94
CA ARG A 12 -8.28 15.53 -7.12
C ARG A 12 -9.07 15.16 -8.37
N GLN A 13 -8.81 15.88 -9.47
CA GLN A 13 -9.30 15.49 -10.79
C GLN A 13 -8.73 14.11 -11.16
N GLY A 14 -9.62 13.19 -11.52
CA GLY A 14 -9.24 11.83 -11.89
C GLY A 14 -8.53 11.75 -13.25
N VAL A 15 -7.98 10.59 -13.50
CA VAL A 15 -7.25 10.25 -14.74
C VAL A 15 -8.25 10.21 -15.92
N ASP A 16 -7.86 10.80 -17.05
CA ASP A 16 -8.58 10.67 -18.32
C ASP A 16 -8.63 9.19 -18.75
N VAL A 17 -9.82 8.61 -18.78
CA VAL A 17 -10.05 7.31 -19.39
C VAL A 17 -10.70 7.57 -20.76
N SER A 18 -9.91 7.46 -21.82
CA SER A 18 -10.43 7.48 -23.18
C SER A 18 -10.90 6.07 -23.56
N ASP A 19 -12.21 5.82 -23.51
CA ASP A 19 -12.81 4.67 -24.20
C ASP A 19 -12.92 4.99 -25.69
N GLY A 20 -12.01 4.41 -26.46
CA GLY A 20 -11.98 4.57 -27.91
C GLY A 20 -12.99 3.69 -28.62
N VAL A 21 -14.26 4.11 -28.68
CA VAL A 21 -15.19 3.66 -29.72
C VAL A 21 -16.00 4.89 -30.14
N ASP A 22 -15.92 5.23 -31.42
CA ASP A 22 -16.65 6.32 -32.11
C ASP A 22 -16.22 7.78 -31.82
N GLY A 23 -14.99 8.16 -32.09
CA GLY A 23 -14.61 9.52 -32.53
C GLY A 23 -14.94 10.73 -31.67
N ALA A 24 -15.60 10.57 -30.53
CA ALA A 24 -15.88 11.60 -29.55
C ALA A 24 -15.13 11.28 -28.24
N ALA A 25 -14.07 12.02 -27.96
CA ALA A 25 -13.39 11.95 -26.68
C ALA A 25 -14.31 12.51 -25.59
N HIS A 26 -14.94 11.64 -24.82
CA HIS A 26 -15.63 12.02 -23.59
C HIS A 26 -14.62 12.00 -22.45
N THR A 27 -14.14 13.16 -22.05
CA THR A 27 -13.36 13.31 -20.83
C THR A 27 -14.31 13.21 -19.63
N VAL A 28 -14.36 12.05 -18.98
CA VAL A 28 -15.05 11.91 -17.70
C VAL A 28 -14.06 12.27 -16.59
N THR A 29 -14.18 13.49 -16.08
CA THR A 29 -13.42 13.90 -14.88
C THR A 29 -14.13 13.30 -13.67
N GLN A 30 -13.60 12.19 -13.15
CA GLN A 30 -14.11 11.60 -11.92
C GLN A 30 -13.31 12.16 -10.74
N GLN A 31 -13.98 12.83 -9.82
CA GLN A 31 -13.37 13.27 -8.56
C GLN A 31 -13.07 12.05 -7.69
N VAL A 32 -11.82 11.93 -7.25
CA VAL A 32 -11.35 10.86 -6.38
C VAL A 32 -11.29 11.38 -4.95
N PRO A 33 -12.04 10.81 -3.99
CA PRO A 33 -11.93 11.18 -2.59
C PRO A 33 -10.50 10.94 -2.09
N VAL A 34 -9.92 11.95 -1.49
CA VAL A 34 -8.55 11.94 -0.96
C VAL A 34 -8.56 12.43 0.49
N VAL A 35 -7.94 11.67 1.37
CA VAL A 35 -7.66 12.10 2.75
C VAL A 35 -6.16 12.21 2.91
N THR A 36 -5.69 13.35 3.42
CA THR A 36 -4.28 13.54 3.77
C THR A 36 -4.17 13.87 5.26
N VAL A 37 -3.34 13.10 5.95
CA VAL A 37 -2.98 13.34 7.35
C VAL A 37 -1.52 13.77 7.39
N THR A 38 -1.26 14.93 7.98
CA THR A 38 0.10 15.45 8.17
C THR A 38 0.42 15.50 9.66
N ALA A 39 1.58 14.98 10.02
CA ALA A 39 2.13 15.03 11.36
C ALA A 39 3.55 15.57 11.31
N SER A 40 3.93 16.40 12.27
CA SER A 40 5.27 16.96 12.35
C SER A 40 5.88 16.83 13.75
N ASP A 41 7.17 16.59 13.77
CA ASP A 41 8.00 16.69 14.95
C ASP A 41 9.09 17.75 14.70
N THR A 42 8.90 18.92 15.30
CA THR A 42 9.79 20.07 15.11
C THR A 42 11.10 19.92 15.87
N GLU A 43 11.15 19.09 16.92
CA GLU A 43 12.36 18.82 17.68
C GLU A 43 13.30 17.90 16.91
N GLN A 44 12.73 16.89 16.24
CA GLN A 44 13.46 15.96 15.40
C GLN A 44 13.61 16.43 13.96
N GLY A 45 12.93 17.49 13.57
CA GLY A 45 12.97 18.00 12.20
C GLY A 45 12.33 17.07 11.17
N VAL A 46 11.26 16.38 11.52
CA VAL A 46 10.59 15.42 10.63
C VAL A 46 9.13 15.80 10.40
N GLU A 47 8.72 15.79 9.15
CA GLU A 47 7.30 15.87 8.75
C GLU A 47 6.92 14.59 7.99
N LEU A 48 5.77 14.02 8.37
CA LEU A 48 5.15 12.89 7.69
C LEU A 48 3.82 13.33 7.09
N SER A 49 3.59 12.98 5.84
CA SER A 49 2.29 13.14 5.18
C SER A 49 1.81 11.78 4.68
N TRP A 50 0.68 11.32 5.18
CA TRP A 50 0.01 10.10 4.76
C TRP A 50 -1.23 10.43 3.96
N THR A 51 -1.30 9.94 2.73
CA THR A 51 -2.40 10.16 1.80
C THR A 51 -3.10 8.86 1.48
N VAL A 52 -4.42 8.87 1.57
CA VAL A 52 -5.31 7.76 1.19
C VAL A 52 -6.25 8.24 0.10
N GLU A 53 -6.30 7.53 -1.00
CA GLU A 53 -7.13 7.81 -2.16
C GLU A 53 -8.05 6.63 -2.44
N LEU A 54 -9.34 6.89 -2.61
CA LEU A 54 -10.32 5.89 -3.03
C LEU A 54 -10.50 6.00 -4.55
N LEU A 55 -9.89 5.09 -5.29
CA LEU A 55 -9.91 5.08 -6.74
C LEU A 55 -11.16 4.36 -7.28
N PRO A 56 -11.54 4.59 -8.55
CA PRO A 56 -12.62 3.85 -9.20
C PRO A 56 -12.43 2.34 -9.09
N GLY A 57 -13.54 1.61 -8.94
CA GLY A 57 -13.51 0.16 -8.75
C GLY A 57 -13.17 -0.30 -7.32
N GLY A 58 -13.13 0.62 -6.34
CA GLY A 58 -12.91 0.27 -4.93
C GLY A 58 -11.43 0.04 -4.56
N LEU A 59 -10.51 0.43 -5.43
CA LEU A 59 -9.08 0.37 -5.11
C LEU A 59 -8.69 1.50 -4.14
N ILE A 60 -8.05 1.14 -3.04
CA ILE A 60 -7.48 2.10 -2.07
C ILE A 60 -5.98 2.24 -2.35
N ARG A 61 -5.55 3.46 -2.64
CA ARG A 61 -4.13 3.79 -2.76
C ARG A 61 -3.66 4.55 -1.54
N GLN A 62 -2.60 4.06 -0.91
CA GLN A 62 -1.94 4.74 0.20
C GLN A 62 -0.54 5.19 -0.20
N ARG A 63 -0.14 6.36 0.26
CA ARG A 63 1.20 6.91 0.06
C ARG A 63 1.66 7.63 1.31
N THR A 64 2.92 7.43 1.67
CA THR A 64 3.59 8.21 2.72
C THR A 64 4.71 9.03 2.13
N THR A 65 4.80 10.28 2.54
CA THR A 65 5.92 11.18 2.24
C THR A 65 6.56 11.59 3.55
N LEU A 66 7.87 11.41 3.64
CA LEU A 66 8.68 11.92 4.74
C LEU A 66 9.47 13.13 4.24
N ARG A 67 9.48 14.19 5.03
CA ARG A 67 10.29 15.38 4.80
C ARG A 67 11.27 15.55 5.95
N ASN A 68 12.54 15.74 5.61
CA ASN A 68 13.56 16.14 6.53
C ASN A 68 13.61 17.67 6.59
N LEU A 69 13.37 18.23 7.77
CA LEU A 69 13.28 19.65 8.03
C LEU A 69 14.41 20.09 8.99
N PRO A 70 14.71 21.39 9.04
CA PRO A 70 15.60 21.88 10.11
C PRO A 70 15.01 21.57 11.49
N ALA A 71 15.82 21.07 12.42
CA ALA A 71 15.42 20.81 13.79
C ALA A 71 15.73 22.04 14.67
N GLY A 72 14.72 22.80 15.05
CA GLY A 72 14.88 24.05 15.79
C GLY A 72 15.76 25.05 15.02
N ASN A 73 16.89 25.46 15.63
CA ASN A 73 17.85 26.38 15.01
C ASN A 73 19.04 25.68 14.31
N LEU A 74 19.00 24.35 14.23
CA LEU A 74 20.06 23.57 13.58
C LEU A 74 19.80 23.43 12.08
N PRO A 75 20.83 23.38 11.24
CA PRO A 75 20.65 23.08 9.83
C PRO A 75 20.10 21.67 9.66
N THR A 76 19.43 21.42 8.53
CA THR A 76 18.96 20.10 8.17
C THR A 76 20.13 19.12 8.12
N GLY A 77 20.10 18.11 9.00
CA GLY A 77 21.06 17.01 8.99
C GLY A 77 20.60 15.85 8.11
N ASP A 78 21.33 14.75 8.12
CA ASP A 78 20.92 13.53 7.44
C ASP A 78 19.82 12.82 8.23
N LEU A 79 18.78 12.35 7.53
CA LEU A 79 17.71 11.54 8.08
C LEU A 79 17.87 10.10 7.60
N GLU A 80 18.17 9.19 8.51
CA GLU A 80 18.19 7.77 8.23
C GLU A 80 16.80 7.17 8.45
N VAL A 81 16.22 6.57 7.41
CA VAL A 81 14.90 5.95 7.45
C VAL A 81 15.05 4.44 7.50
N GLY A 82 14.81 3.82 8.66
CA GLY A 82 14.92 2.39 8.85
C GLY A 82 13.81 1.62 8.13
N LYS A 83 12.57 2.06 8.27
CA LYS A 83 11.41 1.51 7.54
C LYS A 83 10.27 2.52 7.46
N VAL A 84 9.40 2.34 6.46
CA VAL A 84 8.08 2.95 6.39
C VAL A 84 7.07 1.82 6.34
N GLU A 85 6.11 1.83 7.24
CA GLU A 85 5.08 0.79 7.34
C GLU A 85 3.70 1.40 7.08
N LEU A 86 2.96 0.77 6.18
CA LEU A 86 1.57 1.10 5.86
C LEU A 86 0.72 -0.15 6.05
N GLY A 87 -0.47 0.01 6.57
CA GLY A 87 -1.37 -1.12 6.79
C GLY A 87 -2.83 -0.71 6.75
N PHE A 88 -3.69 -1.70 6.74
CA PHE A 88 -5.13 -1.56 6.95
C PHE A 88 -5.68 -2.82 7.61
N PRO A 89 -6.79 -2.70 8.33
CA PRO A 89 -7.39 -3.84 9.01
C PRO A 89 -7.94 -4.84 8.00
N LEU A 90 -7.75 -6.13 8.28
CA LEU A 90 -8.42 -7.21 7.59
C LEU A 90 -9.69 -7.61 8.36
N PRO A 91 -10.80 -7.92 7.67
CA PRO A 91 -11.95 -8.51 8.31
C PRO A 91 -11.64 -9.88 8.94
N ALA A 92 -12.36 -10.22 10.01
CA ALA A 92 -12.15 -11.48 10.74
C ALA A 92 -12.33 -12.74 9.88
N LEU A 93 -13.11 -12.64 8.80
CA LEU A 93 -13.32 -13.72 7.83
C LEU A 93 -12.09 -14.05 6.96
N ALA A 94 -11.13 -13.13 6.83
CA ALA A 94 -9.92 -13.31 6.04
C ALA A 94 -8.92 -14.22 6.77
N THR A 95 -9.14 -15.52 6.70
CA THR A 95 -8.38 -16.55 7.43
C THR A 95 -7.53 -17.45 6.54
N GLU A 96 -7.48 -17.18 5.23
CA GLU A 96 -6.61 -17.88 4.29
C GLU A 96 -5.73 -16.88 3.55
N ILE A 97 -4.44 -17.19 3.44
CA ILE A 97 -3.48 -16.43 2.64
C ILE A 97 -3.31 -17.10 1.28
N LEU A 98 -3.33 -16.26 0.23
CA LEU A 98 -2.83 -16.60 -1.08
C LEU A 98 -1.56 -15.78 -1.34
N THR A 99 -0.48 -16.46 -1.54
CA THR A 99 0.81 -15.89 -1.95
C THR A 99 1.34 -16.64 -3.17
N THR A 100 2.48 -16.25 -3.66
CA THR A 100 3.14 -16.93 -4.78
C THR A 100 4.57 -17.25 -4.42
N THR A 101 5.07 -18.36 -4.93
CA THR A 101 6.48 -18.71 -4.91
C THR A 101 6.99 -18.79 -6.35
N GLY A 102 8.29 -18.87 -6.55
CA GLY A 102 8.78 -19.03 -7.91
C GLY A 102 10.28 -19.02 -8.03
N HIS A 103 10.69 -19.56 -9.17
CA HIS A 103 12.04 -19.51 -9.66
C HIS A 103 12.01 -19.41 -11.19
N HIS A 104 13.14 -19.26 -11.83
CA HIS A 104 13.24 -19.23 -13.29
C HIS A 104 12.52 -20.43 -13.93
N LEU A 105 11.66 -20.18 -14.92
CA LEU A 105 10.75 -21.12 -15.60
C LEU A 105 9.58 -21.65 -14.75
N ARG A 106 9.44 -21.20 -13.51
CA ARG A 106 8.29 -21.49 -12.64
C ARG A 106 7.95 -20.27 -11.78
N GLU A 107 7.67 -19.18 -12.45
CA GLU A 107 7.35 -17.91 -11.80
C GLU A 107 5.91 -17.92 -11.27
N ARG A 108 5.73 -17.23 -10.14
CA ARG A 108 4.41 -16.91 -9.56
C ARG A 108 3.52 -18.13 -9.30
N SER A 109 4.12 -19.24 -8.86
CA SER A 109 3.36 -20.43 -8.48
C SER A 109 2.52 -20.15 -7.24
N PRO A 110 1.16 -20.24 -7.31
CA PRO A 110 0.29 -19.89 -6.21
C PRO A 110 0.41 -20.89 -5.05
N GLN A 111 0.39 -20.34 -3.82
CA GLN A 111 0.42 -21.10 -2.58
C GLN A 111 -0.69 -20.60 -1.67
N ARG A 112 -1.42 -21.52 -1.06
CA ARG A 112 -2.47 -21.22 -0.10
C ARG A 112 -2.12 -21.81 1.26
N GLN A 113 -2.39 -21.06 2.32
CA GLN A 113 -2.21 -21.53 3.70
C GLN A 113 -3.15 -20.80 4.65
N PRO A 114 -3.53 -21.42 5.78
CA PRO A 114 -4.30 -20.73 6.80
C PRO A 114 -3.52 -19.54 7.37
N LEU A 115 -4.23 -18.44 7.63
CA LEU A 115 -3.75 -17.35 8.48
C LEU A 115 -4.14 -17.68 9.92
N THR A 116 -3.25 -18.35 10.64
CA THR A 116 -3.39 -18.67 12.06
C THR A 116 -2.98 -17.48 12.92
N GLU A 117 -3.14 -17.59 14.24
CA GLU A 117 -2.58 -16.61 15.18
C GLU A 117 -1.08 -16.44 14.94
N GLY A 118 -0.64 -15.18 14.98
CA GLY A 118 0.73 -14.79 14.67
C GLY A 118 0.83 -14.05 13.36
N ARG A 119 2.03 -14.05 12.79
CA ARG A 119 2.37 -13.21 11.63
C ARG A 119 2.93 -14.04 10.48
N PHE A 120 2.32 -13.89 9.31
CA PHE A 120 2.90 -14.32 8.04
C PHE A 120 3.69 -13.17 7.43
N GLU A 121 4.86 -13.46 6.90
CA GLU A 121 5.69 -12.47 6.19
C GLU A 121 6.17 -12.98 4.84
N LYS A 122 6.20 -12.07 3.88
CA LYS A 122 6.83 -12.25 2.59
C LYS A 122 7.90 -11.17 2.40
N VAL A 123 9.14 -11.60 2.38
CA VAL A 123 10.32 -10.72 2.43
C VAL A 123 10.98 -10.66 1.05
N SER A 124 11.29 -9.46 0.58
CA SER A 124 12.07 -9.21 -0.63
C SER A 124 13.19 -8.21 -0.32
N MET A 125 14.44 -8.70 -0.26
CA MET A 125 15.62 -7.90 0.10
C MET A 125 16.69 -7.89 -1.00
N ALA A 126 16.30 -8.21 -2.24
CA ALA A 126 17.20 -8.24 -3.38
C ALA A 126 17.26 -6.92 -4.17
N GLY A 127 16.67 -5.84 -3.65
CA GLY A 127 16.58 -4.55 -4.31
C GLY A 127 15.65 -4.52 -5.54
N ARG A 128 14.93 -5.61 -5.81
CA ARG A 128 13.98 -5.76 -6.92
C ARG A 128 12.99 -6.89 -6.64
N PRO A 129 11.80 -6.87 -7.30
CA PRO A 129 10.86 -8.00 -7.24
C PRO A 129 11.49 -9.29 -7.77
N GLY A 130 11.21 -10.39 -7.10
CA GLY A 130 11.64 -11.73 -7.50
C GLY A 130 10.64 -12.45 -8.42
N PHE A 131 10.95 -13.68 -8.79
CA PHE A 131 10.07 -14.56 -9.58
C PHE A 131 8.81 -14.98 -8.81
N ASP A 132 8.78 -14.77 -7.54
CA ASP A 132 7.70 -15.09 -6.61
C ASP A 132 6.61 -14.01 -6.50
N ALA A 133 6.69 -12.94 -7.30
CA ALA A 133 5.82 -11.77 -7.20
C ALA A 133 5.74 -11.19 -5.78
N SER A 134 6.89 -10.96 -5.16
CA SER A 134 7.03 -10.51 -3.76
C SER A 134 6.37 -9.16 -3.43
N LEU A 135 5.78 -8.49 -4.40
CA LEU A 135 5.04 -7.24 -4.22
C LEU A 135 3.54 -7.45 -3.94
N LEU A 136 3.05 -8.69 -3.96
CA LEU A 136 1.63 -9.02 -3.81
C LEU A 136 1.40 -10.01 -2.67
N LEU A 137 0.43 -9.71 -1.81
CA LEU A 137 -0.09 -10.59 -0.78
C LEU A 137 -1.61 -10.47 -0.72
N SER A 138 -2.30 -11.59 -0.66
CA SER A 138 -3.76 -11.64 -0.54
C SER A 138 -4.16 -12.43 0.69
N ALA A 139 -5.24 -11.98 1.36
CA ALA A 139 -5.91 -12.72 2.43
C ALA A 139 -7.41 -12.68 2.20
N GLY A 140 -8.11 -13.78 2.45
CA GLY A 140 -9.54 -13.87 2.22
C GLY A 140 -10.22 -15.00 2.98
N GLU A 141 -11.48 -15.24 2.63
CA GLU A 141 -12.23 -16.39 3.13
C GLU A 141 -11.56 -17.70 2.71
N PRO A 142 -11.64 -18.77 3.53
CA PRO A 142 -11.11 -20.06 3.12
C PRO A 142 -11.69 -20.53 1.78
N GLY A 143 -10.81 -20.87 0.84
CA GLY A 143 -11.20 -21.35 -0.47
C GLY A 143 -11.68 -20.28 -1.45
N PHE A 144 -11.52 -18.99 -1.16
CA PHE A 144 -11.92 -17.93 -2.09
C PHE A 144 -11.36 -18.15 -3.50
N GLY A 145 -12.11 -17.73 -4.52
CA GLY A 145 -11.78 -17.92 -5.92
C GLY A 145 -12.34 -16.81 -6.80
N PHE A 146 -12.36 -17.05 -8.11
CA PHE A 146 -12.85 -16.05 -9.07
C PHE A 146 -14.38 -15.83 -9.01
N GLU A 147 -15.12 -16.78 -8.46
CA GLU A 147 -16.59 -16.76 -8.47
C GLU A 147 -17.19 -16.72 -7.07
N HIS A 148 -16.39 -16.82 -6.02
CA HIS A 148 -16.88 -16.87 -4.65
C HIS A 148 -15.85 -16.40 -3.62
N GLY A 149 -16.37 -15.98 -2.46
CA GLY A 149 -15.60 -15.54 -1.31
C GLY A 149 -15.08 -14.11 -1.45
N GLU A 150 -14.77 -13.51 -0.31
CA GLU A 150 -14.16 -12.19 -0.25
C GLU A 150 -12.64 -12.31 -0.16
N VAL A 151 -11.91 -11.44 -0.88
CA VAL A 151 -10.46 -11.38 -0.87
C VAL A 151 -9.98 -9.95 -0.79
N TYR A 152 -8.96 -9.74 0.01
CA TYR A 152 -8.29 -8.46 0.24
C TYR A 152 -6.84 -8.61 -0.18
N SER A 153 -6.39 -7.75 -1.09
CA SER A 153 -5.03 -7.86 -1.65
C SER A 153 -4.27 -6.56 -1.47
N VAL A 154 -3.00 -6.69 -1.14
CA VAL A 154 -2.06 -5.57 -1.07
C VAL A 154 -1.03 -5.71 -2.17
N HIS A 155 -0.84 -4.63 -2.93
CA HIS A 155 0.25 -4.53 -3.89
C HIS A 155 1.16 -3.35 -3.51
N VAL A 156 2.46 -3.61 -3.37
CA VAL A 156 3.45 -2.57 -3.07
C VAL A 156 3.87 -1.88 -4.37
N GLY A 157 3.66 -0.56 -4.43
CA GLY A 157 4.12 0.28 -5.54
C GLY A 157 5.58 0.73 -5.39
N TRP A 158 6.45 -0.13 -4.85
CA TRP A 158 7.86 0.13 -4.59
C TRP A 158 8.70 -1.02 -5.12
N SER A 159 9.74 -0.72 -5.89
CA SER A 159 10.58 -1.73 -6.54
C SER A 159 11.80 -2.16 -5.73
N GLY A 160 12.07 -1.52 -4.60
CA GLY A 160 13.19 -1.84 -3.71
C GLY A 160 12.87 -2.93 -2.70
N ASN A 161 13.62 -2.96 -1.62
CA ASN A 161 13.40 -3.90 -0.52
C ASN A 161 12.02 -3.68 0.12
N SER A 162 11.29 -4.77 0.36
CA SER A 162 9.94 -4.72 0.91
C SER A 162 9.64 -5.94 1.77
N VAL A 163 8.74 -5.74 2.72
CA VAL A 163 8.14 -6.82 3.51
C VAL A 163 6.62 -6.64 3.44
N LEU A 164 5.93 -7.68 2.99
CA LEU A 164 4.48 -7.79 3.09
C LEU A 164 4.14 -8.73 4.23
N SER A 165 3.21 -8.34 5.07
CA SER A 165 2.80 -9.18 6.19
C SER A 165 1.29 -9.16 6.40
N ALA A 166 0.77 -10.27 6.91
CA ALA A 166 -0.57 -10.36 7.47
C ALA A 166 -0.46 -10.93 8.88
N GLU A 167 -1.15 -10.31 9.84
CA GLU A 167 -1.11 -10.68 11.25
C GLU A 167 -2.51 -10.93 11.77
N ARG A 168 -2.65 -11.96 12.59
CA ARG A 168 -3.85 -12.28 13.34
C ARG A 168 -3.52 -12.38 14.82
N GLN A 169 -4.30 -11.70 15.64
CA GLN A 169 -4.22 -11.68 17.10
C GLN A 169 -5.42 -12.39 17.69
#